data_eb8932e37018196731536815c534a859
#
_entry.id   eb8932e37018196731536815c534a859
#
_cell.length_a   1.000
_cell.length_b   1.000
_cell.length_c   1.000
_cell.angle_alpha   90.00
_cell.angle_beta   90.00
_cell.angle_gamma   90.00
#
_symmetry.space_group_name_H-M   'P 1'
#
loop_
_entity.id
_entity.type
_entity.pdbx_description
1 polymer ?
#
loop_
_entity_poly.entity_id
_entity_poly.type
_entity_poly.pdbx_seq_one_letter_code
_entity_poly.pdbx_strand_id
1 'polypeptide(L)'
;MSIDRLSDLFDKRETFMQLIKEKYPDTYQSWPVDISRKESQVMLRETALKGVEEMFEALGHLKNWKPHRETDMPEIDREEFLEEIVDAFNYFYSLMILMGVDVDEFYDAFNKKDEIIRKRIQKGY
;
A
#
# COMPACT_ATOMS: atom_id res chain seq x y z
N MET A 1 -1.37 -13.08 24.68
CA MET A 1 -1.14 -13.45 23.28
C MET A 1 -0.55 -12.29 22.51
N SER A 2 0.49 -12.54 21.73
CA SER A 2 1.04 -11.52 20.84
C SER A 2 0.10 -11.31 19.65
N ILE A 3 -0.07 -10.05 19.25
CA ILE A 3 -0.85 -9.69 18.07
C ILE A 3 0.06 -9.87 16.85
N ASP A 4 -0.43 -10.59 15.83
CA ASP A 4 0.19 -10.57 14.51
C ASP A 4 -0.15 -9.22 13.86
N ARG A 5 0.82 -8.33 13.85
CA ARG A 5 0.61 -6.95 13.40
C ARG A 5 0.19 -6.84 11.94
N LEU A 6 0.77 -7.66 11.07
CA LEU A 6 0.40 -7.61 9.66
C LEU A 6 -1.03 -8.08 9.44
N SER A 7 -1.44 -9.17 10.11
CA SER A 7 -2.83 -9.64 10.08
C SER A 7 -3.79 -8.57 10.61
N ASP A 8 -3.42 -7.92 11.70
CA ASP A 8 -4.23 -6.85 12.29
C ASP A 8 -4.45 -5.70 11.31
N LEU A 9 -3.40 -5.27 10.61
CA LEU A 9 -3.50 -4.19 9.62
C LEU A 9 -4.39 -4.59 8.43
N PHE A 10 -4.23 -5.81 7.92
CA PHE A 10 -5.09 -6.32 6.84
C PHE A 10 -6.55 -6.37 7.26
N ASP A 11 -6.82 -6.88 8.46
CA ASP A 11 -8.18 -7.01 8.99
C ASP A 11 -8.85 -5.65 9.16
N LYS A 12 -8.12 -4.66 9.68
CA LYS A 12 -8.63 -3.29 9.82
C LYS A 12 -8.96 -2.68 8.48
N ARG A 13 -8.09 -2.89 7.49
CA ARG A 13 -8.35 -2.34 6.15
C ARG A 13 -9.56 -3.02 5.50
N GLU A 14 -9.65 -4.33 5.61
CA GLU A 14 -10.81 -5.04 5.05
C GLU A 14 -12.11 -4.62 5.73
N THR A 15 -12.12 -4.46 7.04
CA THR A 15 -13.28 -3.96 7.78
C THR A 15 -13.68 -2.58 7.27
N PHE A 16 -12.72 -1.69 7.08
CA PHE A 16 -12.98 -0.36 6.50
C PHE A 16 -13.60 -0.47 5.10
N MET A 17 -13.06 -1.32 4.24
CA MET A 17 -13.59 -1.52 2.89
C MET A 17 -15.02 -2.02 2.91
N GLN A 18 -15.35 -2.93 3.83
CA GLN A 18 -16.71 -3.43 4.02
C GLN A 18 -17.67 -2.32 4.45
N LEU A 19 -17.26 -1.46 5.37
CA LEU A 19 -18.06 -0.31 5.80
C LEU A 19 -18.31 0.66 4.66
N ILE A 20 -17.31 0.95 3.85
CA ILE A 20 -17.44 1.82 2.68
C ILE A 20 -18.40 1.19 1.66
N LYS A 21 -18.26 -0.10 1.42
CA LYS A 21 -19.12 -0.83 0.47
C LYS A 21 -20.59 -0.82 0.91
N GLU A 22 -20.85 -0.95 2.20
CA GLU A 22 -22.23 -0.88 2.73
C GLU A 22 -22.84 0.48 2.48
N LYS A 23 -22.08 1.55 2.73
CA LYS A 23 -22.57 2.92 2.57
C LYS A 23 -22.57 3.40 1.11
N TYR A 24 -21.57 2.99 0.34
CA TYR A 24 -21.38 3.37 -1.06
C TYR A 24 -21.12 2.12 -1.91
N PRO A 25 -22.19 1.39 -2.29
CA PRO A 25 -22.05 0.06 -2.91
C PRO A 25 -21.23 0.01 -4.19
N ASP A 26 -21.13 1.14 -4.91
CA ASP A 26 -20.42 1.21 -6.19
C ASP A 26 -18.92 1.47 -6.02
N THR A 27 -18.43 1.67 -4.80
CA THR A 27 -17.02 1.98 -4.56
C THR A 27 -16.11 0.80 -4.88
N TYR A 28 -16.50 -0.41 -4.49
CA TYR A 28 -15.73 -1.62 -4.70
C TYR A 28 -16.58 -2.71 -5.31
N GLN A 29 -16.01 -3.48 -6.25
CA GLN A 29 -16.58 -4.77 -6.63
C GLN A 29 -16.48 -5.73 -5.44
N SER A 30 -17.33 -6.74 -5.43
CA SER A 30 -17.20 -7.82 -4.42
C SER A 30 -15.87 -8.53 -4.60
N TRP A 31 -15.15 -8.73 -3.52
CA TRP A 31 -13.85 -9.39 -3.57
C TRP A 31 -13.92 -10.81 -3.03
N PRO A 32 -13.05 -11.73 -3.53
CA PRO A 32 -12.01 -11.45 -4.52
C PRO A 32 -12.58 -11.16 -5.91
N VAL A 33 -11.97 -10.21 -6.62
CA VAL A 33 -12.37 -9.87 -7.98
C VAL A 33 -11.76 -10.85 -8.97
N ASP A 34 -12.37 -11.00 -10.14
CA ASP A 34 -11.78 -11.76 -11.25
C ASP A 34 -10.76 -10.87 -11.97
N ILE A 35 -9.48 -11.10 -11.70
CA ILE A 35 -8.39 -10.26 -12.23
C ILE A 35 -8.21 -10.37 -13.74
N SER A 36 -8.86 -11.35 -14.39
CA SER A 36 -8.81 -11.48 -15.85
C SER A 36 -9.77 -10.50 -16.54
N ARG A 37 -10.72 -9.92 -15.81
CA ARG A 37 -11.72 -9.01 -16.38
C ARG A 37 -11.18 -7.59 -16.44
N LYS A 38 -11.53 -6.91 -17.52
CA LYS A 38 -11.10 -5.52 -17.75
C LYS A 38 -11.54 -4.58 -16.63
N GLU A 39 -12.79 -4.70 -16.19
CA GLU A 39 -13.33 -3.83 -15.13
C GLU A 39 -12.56 -4.01 -13.82
N SER A 40 -12.19 -5.25 -13.52
CA SER A 40 -11.39 -5.54 -12.32
C SER A 40 -9.99 -4.96 -12.43
N GLN A 41 -9.35 -5.12 -13.59
CA GLN A 41 -8.02 -4.57 -13.83
C GLN A 41 -8.00 -3.05 -13.75
N VAL A 42 -9.02 -2.38 -14.28
CA VAL A 42 -9.15 -0.92 -14.16
C VAL A 42 -9.25 -0.51 -12.69
N MET A 43 -10.10 -1.18 -11.91
CA MET A 43 -10.27 -0.87 -10.50
C MET A 43 -8.99 -1.12 -9.70
N LEU A 44 -8.32 -2.24 -9.95
CA LEU A 44 -7.06 -2.56 -9.27
C LEU A 44 -5.97 -1.54 -9.59
N ARG A 45 -5.87 -1.15 -10.85
CA ARG A 45 -4.92 -0.14 -11.29
C ARG A 45 -5.20 1.21 -10.64
N GLU A 46 -6.45 1.64 -10.63
CA GLU A 46 -6.85 2.90 -9.98
C GLU A 46 -6.59 2.89 -8.48
N THR A 47 -6.84 1.77 -7.82
CA THR A 47 -6.55 1.61 -6.40
C THR A 47 -5.05 1.77 -6.12
N ALA A 48 -4.21 1.12 -6.92
CA ALA A 48 -2.75 1.25 -6.79
C ALA A 48 -2.29 2.68 -7.05
N LEU A 49 -2.85 3.34 -8.08
CA LEU A 49 -2.49 4.72 -8.41
C LEU A 49 -2.89 5.71 -7.31
N LYS A 50 -4.01 5.47 -6.63
CA LYS A 50 -4.38 6.27 -5.45
C LYS A 50 -3.33 6.16 -4.35
N GLY A 51 -2.79 4.97 -4.13
CA GLY A 51 -1.69 4.77 -3.19
C GLY A 51 -0.46 5.56 -3.59
N VAL A 52 -0.13 5.57 -4.87
CA VAL A 52 0.99 6.37 -5.40
C VAL A 52 0.75 7.87 -5.18
N GLU A 53 -0.47 8.35 -5.46
CA GLU A 53 -0.83 9.75 -5.23
C GLU A 53 -0.68 10.15 -3.76
N GLU A 54 -1.15 9.32 -2.85
CA GLU A 54 -1.00 9.56 -1.41
C GLU A 54 0.48 9.60 -1.00
N MET A 55 1.31 8.75 -1.60
CA MET A 55 2.75 8.77 -1.34
C MET A 55 3.38 10.08 -1.82
N PHE A 56 2.92 10.64 -2.94
CA PHE A 56 3.39 11.96 -3.39
C PHE A 56 2.99 13.06 -2.41
N GLU A 57 1.82 12.99 -1.80
CA GLU A 57 1.45 13.93 -0.74
C GLU A 57 2.39 13.82 0.45
N ALA A 58 2.73 12.60 0.86
CA ALA A 58 3.71 12.37 1.92
C ALA A 58 5.07 12.98 1.55
N LEU A 59 5.53 12.77 0.33
CA LEU A 59 6.80 13.31 -0.16
C LEU A 59 6.84 14.84 -0.16
N GLY A 60 5.68 15.50 -0.21
CA GLY A 60 5.58 16.96 -0.11
C GLY A 60 6.12 17.52 1.19
N HIS A 61 6.26 16.73 2.25
CA HIS A 61 6.90 17.14 3.50
C HIS A 61 8.42 17.23 3.38
N LEU A 62 9.02 16.56 2.40
CA LEU A 62 10.47 16.49 2.20
C LEU A 62 10.87 17.57 1.20
N LYS A 63 11.05 18.79 1.66
CA LYS A 63 11.22 19.95 0.78
C LYS A 63 12.68 20.22 0.41
N ASN A 64 13.62 19.70 1.18
CA ASN A 64 15.06 19.92 0.97
C ASN A 64 15.73 18.70 0.34
N TRP A 65 15.33 18.37 -0.90
CA TRP A 65 15.80 17.15 -1.58
C TRP A 65 16.61 17.42 -2.85
N LYS A 66 16.63 18.65 -3.33
CA LYS A 66 17.34 18.96 -4.60
C LYS A 66 18.85 18.98 -4.34
N PRO A 67 19.66 18.21 -5.11
CA PRO A 67 21.09 18.12 -4.86
C PRO A 67 21.87 19.43 -5.03
N HIS A 68 21.35 20.33 -5.85
CA HIS A 68 22.07 21.55 -6.25
C HIS A 68 21.81 22.76 -5.35
N ARG A 69 20.96 22.61 -4.32
CA ARG A 69 20.65 23.72 -3.42
C ARG A 69 20.15 23.24 -2.07
N GLU A 70 20.35 24.06 -1.05
CA GLU A 70 19.71 23.89 0.24
C GLU A 70 18.42 24.72 0.26
N THR A 71 17.35 24.09 0.71
CA THR A 71 16.06 24.77 0.91
C THR A 71 15.81 24.89 2.40
N ASP A 72 15.63 26.10 2.89
CA ASP A 72 15.22 26.30 4.27
C ASP A 72 13.83 25.72 4.48
N MET A 73 13.69 24.92 5.51
CA MET A 73 12.41 24.35 5.84
C MET A 73 12.23 24.32 7.36
N PRO A 74 10.99 24.48 7.82
CA PRO A 74 10.71 24.27 9.22
C PRO A 74 10.93 22.81 9.58
N GLU A 75 10.93 22.52 10.87
CA GLU A 75 10.98 21.15 11.36
C GLU A 75 9.86 20.31 10.74
N ILE A 76 10.21 19.08 10.34
CA ILE A 76 9.22 18.15 9.77
C ILE A 76 8.25 17.72 10.86
N ASP A 77 6.96 17.83 10.60
CA ASP A 77 5.92 17.24 11.44
C ASP A 77 5.91 15.72 11.14
N ARG A 78 6.63 14.99 11.97
CA ARG A 78 6.81 13.53 11.81
C ARG A 78 5.48 12.78 11.88
N GLU A 79 4.58 13.21 12.74
CA GLU A 79 3.27 12.56 12.91
C GLU A 79 2.41 12.72 11.66
N GLU A 80 2.31 13.93 11.13
CA GLU A 80 1.55 14.20 9.91
C GLU A 80 2.15 13.48 8.70
N PHE A 81 3.49 13.50 8.57
CA PHE A 81 4.20 12.77 7.53
C PHE A 81 3.85 11.28 7.56
N LEU A 82 3.88 10.71 8.76
CA LEU A 82 3.60 9.28 8.94
C LEU A 82 2.14 8.94 8.63
N GLU A 83 1.20 9.80 9.00
CA GLU A 83 -0.21 9.62 8.65
C GLU A 83 -0.42 9.53 7.13
N GLU A 84 0.26 10.35 6.36
CA GLU A 84 0.16 10.32 4.89
C GLU A 84 0.79 9.06 4.30
N ILE A 85 1.87 8.56 4.89
CA ILE A 85 2.44 7.25 4.51
C ILE A 85 1.42 6.14 4.78
N VAL A 86 0.74 6.19 5.92
CA VAL A 86 -0.32 5.22 6.25
C VAL A 86 -1.43 5.25 5.20
N ASP A 87 -1.85 6.44 4.76
CA ASP A 87 -2.86 6.56 3.71
C ASP A 87 -2.44 5.83 2.43
N ALA A 88 -1.19 5.98 2.03
CA ALA A 88 -0.66 5.27 0.86
C ALA A 88 -0.69 3.75 1.04
N PHE A 89 -0.22 3.25 2.18
CA PHE A 89 -0.20 1.81 2.47
C PHE A 89 -1.60 1.22 2.54
N ASN A 90 -2.57 1.98 3.03
CA ASN A 90 -3.96 1.52 3.05
C ASN A 90 -4.46 1.16 1.65
N TYR A 91 -4.13 1.94 0.64
CA TYR A 91 -4.50 1.62 -0.74
C TYR A 91 -3.78 0.38 -1.26
N PHE A 92 -2.53 0.16 -0.89
CA PHE A 92 -1.80 -1.03 -1.29
C PHE A 92 -2.35 -2.29 -0.63
N TYR A 93 -2.77 -2.20 0.63
CA TYR A 93 -3.49 -3.29 1.30
C TYR A 93 -4.84 -3.56 0.62
N SER A 94 -5.58 -2.51 0.27
CA SER A 94 -6.84 -2.67 -0.48
C SER A 94 -6.63 -3.40 -1.80
N LEU A 95 -5.57 -3.08 -2.53
CA LEU A 95 -5.22 -3.76 -3.77
C LEU A 95 -5.10 -5.27 -3.55
N MET A 96 -4.36 -5.68 -2.54
CA MET A 96 -4.17 -7.10 -2.23
C MET A 96 -5.47 -7.77 -1.79
N ILE A 97 -6.25 -7.12 -0.94
CA ILE A 97 -7.53 -7.64 -0.47
C ILE A 97 -8.48 -7.85 -1.64
N LEU A 98 -8.58 -6.88 -2.54
CA LEU A 98 -9.43 -6.98 -3.74
C LEU A 98 -9.03 -8.16 -4.63
N MET A 99 -7.75 -8.48 -4.70
CA MET A 99 -7.24 -9.62 -5.46
C MET A 99 -7.44 -10.96 -4.76
N GLY A 100 -7.88 -10.96 -3.51
CA GLY A 100 -8.00 -12.17 -2.72
C GLY A 100 -6.68 -12.66 -2.14
N VAL A 101 -5.67 -11.81 -2.07
CA VAL A 101 -4.39 -12.13 -1.44
C VAL A 101 -4.53 -11.92 0.07
N ASP A 102 -4.34 -13.00 0.83
CA ASP A 102 -4.35 -12.90 2.28
C ASP A 102 -2.94 -12.61 2.82
N VAL A 103 -2.86 -12.43 4.13
CA VAL A 103 -1.60 -12.07 4.79
C VAL A 103 -0.54 -13.16 4.66
N ASP A 104 -0.94 -14.43 4.67
CA ASP A 104 0.01 -15.53 4.55
C ASP A 104 0.61 -15.59 3.15
N GLU A 105 -0.21 -15.43 2.13
CA GLU A 105 0.24 -15.40 0.74
C GLU A 105 1.21 -14.23 0.50
N PHE A 106 0.86 -13.05 1.01
CA PHE A 106 1.74 -11.87 0.89
C PHE A 106 3.08 -12.09 1.62
N TYR A 107 3.03 -12.58 2.84
CA TYR A 107 4.22 -12.87 3.64
C TYR A 107 5.14 -13.87 2.93
N ASP A 108 4.57 -14.95 2.42
CA ASP A 108 5.34 -15.97 1.71
C ASP A 108 5.96 -15.43 0.42
N ALA A 109 5.19 -14.64 -0.33
CA ALA A 109 5.69 -14.00 -1.55
C ALA A 109 6.83 -13.02 -1.25
N PHE A 110 6.70 -12.25 -0.18
CA PHE A 110 7.75 -11.33 0.26
C PHE A 110 9.05 -12.07 0.57
N ASN A 111 8.96 -13.12 1.38
CA ASN A 111 10.13 -13.90 1.79
C ASN A 111 10.79 -14.61 0.60
N LYS A 112 9.99 -15.15 -0.31
CA LYS A 112 10.51 -15.78 -1.53
C LYS A 112 11.27 -14.76 -2.39
N LYS A 113 10.72 -13.58 -2.55
CA LYS A 113 11.38 -12.51 -3.33
C LYS A 113 12.64 -12.01 -2.65
N ASP A 114 12.60 -11.85 -1.33
CA ASP A 114 13.78 -11.44 -0.56
C ASP A 114 14.95 -12.41 -0.77
N GLU A 115 14.67 -13.71 -0.74
CA GLU A 115 15.66 -14.75 -0.99
C GLU A 115 16.27 -14.62 -2.41
N ILE A 116 15.42 -14.41 -3.42
CA ILE A 116 15.87 -14.20 -4.80
C ILE A 116 16.79 -12.98 -4.91
N ILE A 117 16.41 -11.87 -4.28
CA ILE A 117 17.18 -10.63 -4.33
C ILE A 117 18.54 -10.84 -3.66
N ARG A 118 18.59 -11.49 -2.50
CA ARG A 118 19.84 -11.78 -1.80
C ARG A 118 20.78 -12.63 -2.63
N LYS A 119 20.26 -13.63 -3.32
CA LYS A 119 21.06 -14.47 -4.23
C LYS A 119 21.64 -13.67 -5.39
N ARG A 120 20.86 -12.73 -5.94
CA ARG A 120 21.34 -11.85 -7.01
C ARG A 120 22.51 -10.98 -6.56
N ILE A 121 22.46 -10.44 -5.35
CA ILE A 121 23.55 -9.65 -4.78
C ILE A 121 24.82 -10.49 -4.64
N GLN A 122 24.71 -11.72 -4.15
CA GLN A 122 25.85 -12.63 -4.00
C GLN A 122 26.51 -12.98 -5.33
N LYS A 123 25.74 -13.09 -6.40
CA LYS A 123 26.22 -13.45 -7.73
C LYS A 123 26.70 -12.25 -8.56
N GLY A 124 26.41 -11.04 -8.11
CA GLY A 124 26.58 -9.82 -8.89
C GLY A 124 25.41 -9.65 -9.88
N TYR A 125 24.82 -8.49 -9.90
CA TYR A 125 23.73 -8.18 -10.83
C TYR A 125 24.20 -8.14 -12.27
#